data_1ee49adcfd4d9c9370a871d6835c692c
#
_entry.id   1ee49adcfd4d9c9370a871d6835c692c
#
_cell.length_a   1.000
_cell.length_b   1.000
_cell.length_c   1.000
_cell.angle_alpha   90.00
_cell.angle_beta   90.00
_cell.angle_gamma   90.00
#
_symmetry.space_group_name_H-M   'P 1'
#
loop_
_entity.id
_entity.type
_entity.pdbx_description
1 polymer ?
#
loop_
_entity_poly.entity_id
_entity_poly.type
_entity_poly.pdbx_seq_one_letter_code
_entity_poly.pdbx_strand_id
1 'polypeptide(L)'
;MKLRALSASVALLVCAFLYPNVWADGSGNPAALKEANGEYYDTQGNPTYKVEPDGTVDWYTFSGYLRYNANCIVCHGPDGSGSSYALDLTNSLKTLDYGHFLAIVAEGRTNVSASTDYVMPSFGKNKNVVCYLDDIYAYLRARSNGAVGRGRPEKHEPKPAAWTKAEDSCMGPE
;
A
#
# COMPACT_ATOMS: atom_id res chain seq x y z
N MET A 1 47.94 19.81 60.47
CA MET A 1 47.74 19.66 59.02
C MET A 1 46.39 18.97 58.77
N LYS A 2 45.39 19.67 58.26
CA LYS A 2 44.05 19.15 57.99
C LYS A 2 43.92 18.97 56.46
N LEU A 3 43.90 17.73 55.98
CA LEU A 3 43.61 17.41 54.57
C LEU A 3 42.06 17.56 54.37
N ARG A 4 41.68 18.41 53.43
CA ARG A 4 40.34 18.51 52.94
C ARG A 4 40.21 17.60 51.70
N ALA A 5 39.38 16.59 51.80
CA ALA A 5 38.98 15.78 50.69
C ALA A 5 37.95 16.53 49.83
N LEU A 6 38.30 16.80 48.56
CA LEU A 6 37.36 17.26 47.56
C LEU A 6 36.63 16.01 46.97
N SER A 7 35.33 15.92 47.25
CA SER A 7 34.47 14.95 46.55
C SER A 7 33.97 15.57 45.25
N ALA A 8 34.46 15.05 44.14
CA ALA A 8 33.98 15.38 42.82
C ALA A 8 32.73 14.52 42.51
N SER A 9 31.58 15.14 42.50
CA SER A 9 30.31 14.52 42.04
C SER A 9 30.29 14.51 40.52
N VAL A 10 30.43 13.33 39.93
CA VAL A 10 30.21 13.11 38.49
C VAL A 10 28.71 12.96 38.27
N ALA A 11 28.09 13.99 37.70
CA ALA A 11 26.69 13.93 37.24
C ALA A 11 26.66 13.19 35.91
N LEU A 12 26.18 11.94 35.92
CA LEU A 12 25.87 11.19 34.69
C LEU A 12 24.61 11.80 34.06
N LEU A 13 24.80 12.57 32.97
CA LEU A 13 23.71 12.97 32.08
C LEU A 13 23.26 11.75 31.27
N VAL A 14 22.18 11.10 31.70
CA VAL A 14 21.49 10.09 30.89
C VAL A 14 20.68 10.84 29.83
N CYS A 15 21.26 11.01 28.63
CA CYS A 15 20.50 11.39 27.45
C CYS A 15 19.59 10.21 27.06
N ALA A 16 18.35 10.24 27.52
CA ALA A 16 17.30 9.39 26.99
C ALA A 16 17.03 9.82 25.55
N PHE A 17 17.67 9.15 24.59
CA PHE A 17 17.28 9.23 23.19
C PHE A 17 15.90 8.62 23.07
N LEU A 18 14.89 9.47 22.98
CA LEU A 18 13.56 9.09 22.50
C LEU A 18 13.71 8.76 21.01
N TYR A 19 14.06 7.51 20.72
CA TYR A 19 13.94 7.01 19.36
C TYR A 19 12.44 6.93 19.06
N PRO A 20 11.92 7.68 18.08
CA PRO A 20 10.59 7.40 17.60
C PRO A 20 10.59 5.94 17.14
N ASN A 21 9.65 5.15 17.63
CA ASN A 21 9.42 3.83 17.10
C ASN A 21 9.04 4.00 15.63
N VAL A 22 10.02 3.93 14.74
CA VAL A 22 9.78 3.77 13.31
C VAL A 22 9.27 2.35 13.19
N TRP A 23 7.97 2.21 13.19
CA TRP A 23 7.34 0.99 12.72
C TRP A 23 7.80 0.84 11.28
N ALA A 24 8.67 -0.12 11.03
CA ALA A 24 9.02 -0.54 9.67
C ALA A 24 7.84 -1.34 9.12
N ASP A 25 6.72 -0.66 8.88
CA ASP A 25 5.70 -1.11 7.98
C ASP A 25 6.28 -0.98 6.57
N GLY A 26 6.45 -2.08 5.86
CA GLY A 26 7.01 -2.07 4.51
C GLY A 26 6.21 -1.19 3.55
N SER A 27 4.92 -0.97 3.82
CA SER A 27 4.06 -0.04 3.07
C SER A 27 4.27 1.44 3.47
N GLY A 28 5.02 1.71 4.55
CA GLY A 28 5.27 3.06 5.08
C GLY A 28 4.02 3.73 5.68
N ASN A 29 4.16 5.00 6.04
CA ASN A 29 3.03 5.79 6.53
C ASN A 29 2.04 6.07 5.40
N PRO A 30 0.78 5.59 5.47
CA PRO A 30 -0.21 5.77 4.40
C PRO A 30 -0.83 7.18 4.35
N ALA A 31 -0.46 8.09 5.25
CA ALA A 31 -1.05 9.42 5.27
C ALA A 31 -0.87 10.13 3.93
N ALA A 32 -1.98 10.60 3.35
CA ALA A 32 -1.98 11.38 2.12
C ALA A 32 -1.44 12.79 2.41
N LEU A 33 -0.23 13.09 1.95
CA LEU A 33 0.43 14.37 2.14
C LEU A 33 0.45 15.25 0.90
N LYS A 34 0.31 14.64 -0.28
CA LYS A 34 0.29 15.33 -1.55
C LYS A 34 -0.89 14.81 -2.37
N GLU A 35 -1.58 15.73 -3.02
CA GLU A 35 -2.59 15.42 -4.03
C GLU A 35 -2.13 15.97 -5.37
N ALA A 36 -2.30 15.19 -6.43
CA ALA A 36 -2.08 15.63 -7.79
C ALA A 36 -3.13 14.99 -8.71
N ASN A 37 -3.99 15.83 -9.30
CA ASN A 37 -5.01 15.40 -10.25
C ASN A 37 -6.04 14.38 -9.68
N GLY A 38 -6.32 14.47 -8.38
CA GLY A 38 -7.21 13.55 -7.66
C GLY A 38 -6.54 12.27 -7.18
N GLU A 39 -5.25 12.08 -7.44
CA GLU A 39 -4.45 10.99 -6.91
C GLU A 39 -3.67 11.45 -5.68
N TYR A 40 -3.61 10.59 -4.67
CA TYR A 40 -2.98 10.89 -3.39
C TYR A 40 -1.65 10.13 -3.24
N TYR A 41 -0.67 10.81 -2.63
CA TYR A 41 0.67 10.29 -2.41
C TYR A 41 1.10 10.47 -0.96
N ASP A 42 1.88 9.52 -0.45
CA ASP A 42 2.49 9.58 0.87
C ASP A 42 3.77 10.43 0.89
N THR A 43 4.46 10.44 2.04
CA THR A 43 5.74 11.17 2.22
C THR A 43 6.86 10.71 1.31
N GLN A 44 6.78 9.48 0.80
CA GLN A 44 7.80 8.87 -0.05
C GLN A 44 7.45 9.00 -1.54
N GLY A 45 6.27 9.56 -1.85
CA GLY A 45 5.76 9.69 -3.20
C GLY A 45 5.11 8.41 -3.74
N ASN A 46 4.80 7.45 -2.87
CA ASN A 46 4.07 6.25 -3.27
C ASN A 46 2.56 6.54 -3.32
N PRO A 47 1.81 5.91 -4.23
CA PRO A 47 0.36 6.00 -4.24
C PRO A 47 -0.24 5.62 -2.89
N THR A 48 -1.24 6.37 -2.48
CA THR A 48 -1.99 6.09 -1.26
C THR A 48 -3.45 6.44 -1.46
N TYR A 49 -4.25 6.26 -0.42
CA TYR A 49 -5.69 6.45 -0.44
C TYR A 49 -6.10 7.66 0.39
N LYS A 50 -7.27 8.20 0.07
CA LYS A 50 -7.98 9.13 0.93
C LYS A 50 -9.40 8.62 1.19
N VAL A 51 -9.78 8.59 2.46
CA VAL A 51 -11.14 8.24 2.89
C VAL A 51 -11.66 9.38 3.75
N GLU A 52 -12.77 9.97 3.33
CA GLU A 52 -13.45 11.03 4.07
C GLU A 52 -14.18 10.46 5.30
N PRO A 53 -14.50 11.30 6.31
CA PRO A 53 -15.18 10.84 7.52
C PRO A 53 -16.53 10.18 7.29
N ASP A 54 -17.18 10.47 6.16
CA ASP A 54 -18.46 9.87 5.77
C ASP A 54 -18.31 8.56 4.98
N GLY A 55 -17.08 8.06 4.84
CA GLY A 55 -16.73 6.84 4.12
C GLY A 55 -16.54 7.02 2.61
N THR A 56 -16.60 8.24 2.06
CA THR A 56 -16.31 8.50 0.65
C THR A 56 -14.83 8.25 0.39
N VAL A 57 -14.52 7.35 -0.56
CA VAL A 57 -13.14 7.07 -0.99
C VAL A 57 -12.78 7.92 -2.21
N ASP A 58 -11.50 8.21 -2.39
CA ASP A 58 -11.01 8.83 -3.62
C ASP A 58 -11.26 7.94 -4.84
N TRP A 59 -11.24 8.54 -6.05
CA TRP A 59 -11.51 7.80 -7.28
C TRP A 59 -10.49 6.70 -7.56
N TYR A 60 -9.19 6.93 -7.33
CA TYR A 60 -8.14 5.94 -7.61
C TYR A 60 -8.28 4.71 -6.71
N THR A 61 -8.58 4.89 -5.44
CA THR A 61 -8.92 3.79 -4.52
C THR A 61 -10.17 3.01 -4.99
N PHE A 62 -11.19 3.69 -5.47
CA PHE A 62 -12.39 3.04 -6.02
C PHE A 62 -12.09 2.30 -7.33
N SER A 63 -11.34 2.90 -8.24
CA SER A 63 -10.86 2.25 -9.47
C SER A 63 -10.05 0.99 -9.15
N GLY A 64 -9.16 1.08 -8.15
CA GLY A 64 -8.39 -0.05 -7.66
C GLY A 64 -9.26 -1.20 -7.18
N TYR A 65 -10.35 -0.92 -6.47
CA TYR A 65 -11.34 -1.93 -6.12
C TYR A 65 -11.91 -2.62 -7.36
N LEU A 66 -12.32 -1.85 -8.39
CA LEU A 66 -12.88 -2.42 -9.62
C LEU A 66 -11.86 -3.29 -10.35
N ARG A 67 -10.61 -2.83 -10.48
CA ARG A 67 -9.53 -3.55 -11.19
C ARG A 67 -9.08 -4.79 -10.42
N TYR A 68 -9.01 -4.72 -9.09
CA TYR A 68 -8.76 -5.88 -8.24
C TYR A 68 -9.81 -6.97 -8.46
N ASN A 69 -11.09 -6.61 -8.44
CA ASN A 69 -12.18 -7.58 -8.64
C ASN A 69 -12.20 -8.15 -10.06
N ALA A 70 -11.72 -7.42 -11.06
CA ALA A 70 -11.67 -7.91 -12.43
C ALA A 70 -10.50 -8.89 -12.68
N ASN A 71 -9.37 -8.76 -11.96
CA ASN A 71 -8.13 -9.44 -12.33
C ASN A 71 -7.51 -10.28 -11.22
N CYS A 72 -7.75 -9.98 -9.94
CA CYS A 72 -7.00 -10.53 -8.81
C CYS A 72 -7.84 -11.41 -7.88
N ILE A 73 -9.15 -11.15 -7.81
CA ILE A 73 -10.08 -11.81 -6.86
C ILE A 73 -10.10 -13.32 -6.99
N VAL A 74 -9.92 -13.87 -8.21
CA VAL A 74 -9.99 -15.32 -8.47
C VAL A 74 -8.97 -16.08 -7.63
N CYS A 75 -7.77 -15.53 -7.48
CA CYS A 75 -6.70 -16.13 -6.68
C CYS A 75 -6.65 -15.58 -5.26
N HIS A 76 -6.68 -14.25 -5.11
CA HIS A 76 -6.48 -13.59 -3.82
C HIS A 76 -7.75 -13.44 -2.97
N GLY A 77 -8.87 -13.97 -3.44
CA GLY A 77 -10.13 -13.96 -2.72
C GLY A 77 -10.80 -12.59 -2.65
N PRO A 78 -12.03 -12.52 -2.11
CA PRO A 78 -12.72 -11.25 -1.91
C PRO A 78 -11.89 -10.30 -1.04
N ASP A 79 -11.84 -9.04 -1.42
CA ASP A 79 -11.23 -7.96 -0.63
C ASP A 79 -9.73 -8.14 -0.30
N GLY A 80 -9.01 -8.99 -1.02
CA GLY A 80 -7.61 -9.28 -0.77
C GLY A 80 -7.33 -10.16 0.44
N SER A 81 -8.36 -10.83 0.98
CA SER A 81 -8.24 -11.63 2.22
C SER A 81 -7.61 -13.02 2.03
N GLY A 82 -7.11 -13.30 0.82
CA GLY A 82 -6.52 -14.60 0.50
C GLY A 82 -7.53 -15.68 0.16
N SER A 83 -7.02 -16.80 -0.30
CA SER A 83 -7.79 -18.01 -0.61
C SER A 83 -6.90 -19.26 -0.45
N SER A 84 -7.41 -20.43 -0.84
CA SER A 84 -6.58 -21.64 -0.95
C SER A 84 -5.53 -21.56 -2.08
N TYR A 85 -5.64 -20.60 -2.99
CA TYR A 85 -4.74 -20.44 -4.15
C TYR A 85 -3.66 -19.39 -3.94
N ALA A 86 -3.92 -18.37 -3.12
CA ALA A 86 -2.99 -17.26 -2.92
C ALA A 86 -3.11 -16.62 -1.54
N LEU A 87 -2.02 -15.96 -1.13
CA LEU A 87 -1.88 -15.32 0.16
C LEU A 87 -2.86 -14.16 0.37
N ASP A 88 -3.14 -13.87 1.64
CA ASP A 88 -3.81 -12.67 2.10
C ASP A 88 -2.95 -11.42 1.80
N LEU A 89 -3.43 -10.60 0.86
CA LEU A 89 -2.76 -9.37 0.45
C LEU A 89 -2.89 -8.27 1.50
N THR A 90 -3.98 -8.27 2.29
CA THR A 90 -4.15 -7.27 3.35
C THR A 90 -3.09 -7.43 4.44
N ASN A 91 -2.64 -8.67 4.67
CA ASN A 91 -1.53 -8.94 5.57
C ASN A 91 -0.17 -8.74 4.88
N SER A 92 -0.04 -9.12 3.61
CA SER A 92 1.21 -8.99 2.85
C SER A 92 1.64 -7.53 2.70
N LEU A 93 0.70 -6.61 2.46
CA LEU A 93 1.00 -5.19 2.29
C LEU A 93 1.45 -4.49 3.58
N LYS A 94 1.32 -5.11 4.73
CA LYS A 94 1.91 -4.58 5.97
C LYS A 94 3.44 -4.55 5.94
N THR A 95 4.05 -5.41 5.12
CA THR A 95 5.51 -5.53 5.02
C THR A 95 6.05 -5.35 3.60
N LEU A 96 5.18 -5.34 2.60
CA LEU A 96 5.54 -5.22 1.19
C LEU A 96 5.49 -3.74 0.77
N ASP A 97 6.63 -3.18 0.38
CA ASP A 97 6.69 -1.84 -0.18
C ASP A 97 6.16 -1.76 -1.62
N TYR A 98 5.93 -0.53 -2.08
CA TYR A 98 5.36 -0.27 -3.40
C TYR A 98 6.22 -0.80 -4.55
N GLY A 99 7.55 -0.64 -4.48
CA GLY A 99 8.46 -1.12 -5.54
C GLY A 99 8.42 -2.64 -5.68
N HIS A 100 8.44 -3.36 -4.57
CA HIS A 100 8.30 -4.81 -4.57
C HIS A 100 6.91 -5.26 -5.03
N PHE A 101 5.84 -4.53 -4.66
CA PHE A 101 4.50 -4.80 -5.17
C PHE A 101 4.47 -4.72 -6.71
N LEU A 102 5.00 -3.64 -7.30
CA LEU A 102 5.07 -3.47 -8.76
C LEU A 102 5.84 -4.62 -9.43
N ALA A 103 7.03 -4.96 -8.89
CA ALA A 103 7.85 -6.02 -9.44
C ALA A 103 7.12 -7.38 -9.42
N ILE A 104 6.50 -7.74 -8.28
CA ILE A 104 5.76 -9.00 -8.16
C ILE A 104 4.59 -9.07 -9.13
N VAL A 105 3.82 -8.00 -9.29
CA VAL A 105 2.68 -8.01 -10.22
C VAL A 105 3.16 -8.06 -11.67
N ALA A 106 4.19 -7.29 -12.02
CA ALA A 106 4.70 -7.24 -13.38
C ALA A 106 5.39 -8.56 -13.82
N GLU A 107 6.21 -9.14 -12.94
CA GLU A 107 7.05 -10.29 -13.26
C GLU A 107 6.39 -11.63 -12.90
N GLY A 108 5.41 -11.61 -11.99
CA GLY A 108 4.87 -12.78 -11.36
C GLY A 108 5.75 -13.27 -10.21
N ARG A 109 5.31 -14.33 -9.55
CA ARG A 109 6.05 -14.93 -8.44
C ARG A 109 5.79 -16.43 -8.38
N THR A 110 6.85 -17.20 -8.20
CA THR A 110 6.76 -18.65 -7.95
C THR A 110 7.30 -18.93 -6.56
N ASN A 111 6.50 -19.59 -5.73
CA ASN A 111 6.90 -20.09 -4.43
C ASN A 111 6.41 -21.54 -4.30
N VAL A 112 7.25 -22.46 -4.76
CA VAL A 112 6.97 -23.89 -4.78
C VAL A 112 7.91 -24.59 -3.81
N SER A 113 7.36 -25.40 -2.92
CA SER A 113 8.08 -26.22 -1.96
C SER A 113 7.36 -27.55 -1.77
N ALA A 114 7.89 -28.42 -0.94
CA ALA A 114 7.23 -29.71 -0.62
C ALA A 114 5.81 -29.55 0.00
N SER A 115 5.51 -28.38 0.59
CA SER A 115 4.25 -28.08 1.27
C SER A 115 3.48 -26.88 0.69
N THR A 116 4.03 -26.23 -0.35
CA THR A 116 3.46 -24.98 -0.88
C THR A 116 3.63 -24.95 -2.39
N ASP A 117 2.56 -24.67 -3.11
CA ASP A 117 2.56 -24.53 -4.57
C ASP A 117 1.79 -23.26 -4.94
N TYR A 118 2.42 -22.10 -4.74
CA TYR A 118 1.85 -20.82 -5.09
C TYR A 118 2.55 -20.23 -6.32
N VAL A 119 1.80 -20.07 -7.40
CA VAL A 119 2.27 -19.45 -8.63
C VAL A 119 1.38 -18.26 -8.96
N MET A 120 1.95 -17.07 -8.94
CA MET A 120 1.32 -15.86 -9.45
C MET A 120 1.84 -15.62 -10.88
N PRO A 121 0.97 -15.57 -11.88
CA PRO A 121 1.42 -15.27 -13.25
C PRO A 121 1.91 -13.84 -13.38
N SER A 122 2.74 -13.59 -14.40
CA SER A 122 3.16 -12.23 -14.79
C SER A 122 2.00 -11.46 -15.42
N PHE A 123 1.79 -10.23 -14.97
CA PHE A 123 0.82 -9.30 -15.55
C PHE A 123 1.46 -8.13 -16.29
N GLY A 124 2.79 -8.08 -16.42
CA GLY A 124 3.54 -6.96 -17.01
C GLY A 124 3.16 -6.59 -18.45
N LYS A 125 2.47 -7.49 -19.17
CA LYS A 125 1.95 -7.25 -20.52
C LYS A 125 0.43 -7.09 -20.57
N ASN A 126 -0.26 -7.22 -19.44
CA ASN A 126 -1.71 -7.07 -19.38
C ASN A 126 -2.07 -5.61 -19.07
N LYS A 127 -2.48 -4.85 -20.08
CA LYS A 127 -2.86 -3.45 -19.94
C LYS A 127 -4.00 -3.23 -18.92
N ASN A 128 -4.94 -4.18 -18.77
CA ASN A 128 -6.00 -4.11 -17.77
C ASN A 128 -5.49 -4.21 -16.32
N VAL A 129 -4.20 -4.50 -16.14
CA VAL A 129 -3.53 -4.51 -14.84
C VAL A 129 -2.49 -3.40 -14.78
N VAL A 130 -1.53 -3.35 -15.74
CA VAL A 130 -0.39 -2.43 -15.63
C VAL A 130 -0.78 -0.96 -15.69
N CYS A 131 -1.83 -0.61 -16.44
CA CYS A 131 -2.33 0.77 -16.51
C CYS A 131 -3.03 1.24 -15.23
N TYR A 132 -3.25 0.36 -14.26
CA TYR A 132 -3.99 0.63 -13.02
C TYR A 132 -3.27 0.10 -11.78
N LEU A 133 -1.95 -0.12 -11.87
CA LEU A 133 -1.19 -0.66 -10.73
C LEU A 133 -1.24 0.25 -9.51
N ASP A 134 -1.18 1.57 -9.72
CA ASP A 134 -1.26 2.56 -8.67
C ASP A 134 -2.63 2.55 -7.98
N ASP A 135 -3.70 2.44 -8.76
CA ASP A 135 -5.07 2.32 -8.28
C ASP A 135 -5.23 1.03 -7.43
N ILE A 136 -4.77 -0.11 -7.97
CA ILE A 136 -4.85 -1.41 -7.29
C ILE A 136 -4.05 -1.37 -5.98
N TYR A 137 -2.85 -0.76 -5.99
CA TYR A 137 -2.04 -0.60 -4.80
C TYR A 137 -2.73 0.28 -3.75
N ALA A 138 -3.26 1.44 -4.15
CA ALA A 138 -3.98 2.35 -3.25
C ALA A 138 -5.17 1.63 -2.57
N TYR A 139 -5.97 0.89 -3.34
CA TYR A 139 -7.06 0.07 -2.79
C TYR A 139 -6.57 -0.97 -1.79
N LEU A 140 -5.60 -1.79 -2.16
CA LEU A 140 -5.08 -2.85 -1.29
C LEU A 140 -4.42 -2.28 -0.04
N ARG A 141 -3.74 -1.15 -0.16
CA ARG A 141 -3.16 -0.41 0.97
C ARG A 141 -4.24 0.10 1.92
N ALA A 142 -5.34 0.65 1.37
CA ALA A 142 -6.49 1.07 2.17
C ALA A 142 -7.13 -0.12 2.91
N ARG A 143 -7.22 -1.28 2.27
CA ARG A 143 -7.68 -2.53 2.87
C ARG A 143 -6.74 -3.00 3.99
N SER A 144 -5.44 -3.02 3.73
CA SER A 144 -4.41 -3.44 4.68
C SER A 144 -4.39 -2.60 5.96
N ASN A 145 -4.63 -1.30 5.81
CA ASN A 145 -4.69 -0.36 6.94
C ASN A 145 -6.08 -0.27 7.60
N GLY A 146 -7.07 -1.01 7.12
CA GLY A 146 -8.43 -0.98 7.66
C GLY A 146 -9.22 0.29 7.37
N ALA A 147 -8.72 1.16 6.48
CA ALA A 147 -9.39 2.39 6.09
C ALA A 147 -10.63 2.14 5.21
N VAL A 148 -10.61 1.06 4.43
CA VAL A 148 -11.74 0.60 3.64
C VAL A 148 -12.21 -0.75 4.15
N GLY A 149 -13.50 -0.89 4.41
CA GLY A 149 -14.15 -2.13 4.84
C GLY A 149 -14.23 -3.18 3.74
N ARG A 150 -14.81 -4.35 4.05
CA ARG A 150 -15.07 -5.41 3.07
C ARG A 150 -16.19 -5.00 2.11
N GLY A 151 -16.11 -5.52 0.89
CA GLY A 151 -17.11 -5.27 -0.14
C GLY A 151 -16.81 -4.01 -0.95
N ARG A 152 -17.78 -3.63 -1.76
CA ARG A 152 -17.69 -2.45 -2.62
C ARG A 152 -17.80 -1.17 -1.78
N PRO A 153 -16.89 -0.20 -1.92
CA PRO A 153 -17.09 1.13 -1.35
C PRO A 153 -18.41 1.74 -1.85
N GLU A 154 -19.29 2.15 -0.92
CA GLU A 154 -20.63 2.68 -1.27
C GLU A 154 -20.57 4.07 -1.89
N LYS A 155 -19.56 4.86 -1.45
CA LYS A 155 -19.37 6.24 -1.90
C LYS A 155 -17.95 6.41 -2.42
N HIS A 156 -17.82 7.16 -3.51
CA HIS A 156 -16.53 7.53 -4.07
C HIS A 156 -16.59 8.92 -4.69
N GLU A 157 -15.45 9.57 -4.80
CA GLU A 157 -15.30 10.83 -5.53
C GLU A 157 -15.63 10.66 -7.02
N PRO A 158 -16.01 11.75 -7.70
CA PRO A 158 -16.19 11.73 -9.15
C PRO A 158 -14.89 11.35 -9.88
N LYS A 159 -15.02 10.67 -11.02
CA LYS A 159 -13.88 10.32 -11.89
C LYS A 159 -13.15 11.57 -12.38
N PRO A 160 -11.87 11.78 -12.05
CA PRO A 160 -11.13 12.95 -12.52
C PRO A 160 -10.85 12.88 -14.02
N ALA A 161 -10.90 14.02 -14.73
CA ALA A 161 -10.54 14.09 -16.15
C ALA A 161 -9.08 13.67 -16.40
N ALA A 162 -8.19 13.94 -15.44
CA ALA A 162 -6.80 13.51 -15.50
C ALA A 162 -6.66 11.98 -15.50
N TRP A 163 -7.47 11.29 -14.69
CA TRP A 163 -7.50 9.83 -14.66
C TRP A 163 -7.93 9.26 -16.02
N THR A 164 -9.00 9.79 -16.63
CA THR A 164 -9.44 9.37 -17.98
C THR A 164 -8.35 9.57 -19.01
N LYS A 165 -7.66 10.70 -18.98
CA LYS A 165 -6.54 10.98 -19.91
C LYS A 165 -5.38 10.01 -19.71
N ALA A 166 -5.05 9.63 -18.48
CA ALA A 166 -4.01 8.66 -18.18
C ALA A 166 -4.41 7.25 -18.67
N GLU A 167 -5.67 6.86 -18.43
CA GLU A 167 -6.25 5.61 -18.94
C GLU A 167 -6.14 5.52 -20.46
N ASP A 168 -6.64 6.52 -21.19
CA ASP A 168 -6.61 6.58 -22.67
C ASP A 168 -5.17 6.52 -23.20
N SER A 169 -4.23 7.21 -22.53
CA SER A 169 -2.81 7.21 -22.90
C SER A 169 -2.16 5.83 -22.71
N CYS A 170 -2.51 5.12 -21.66
CA CYS A 170 -1.92 3.81 -21.35
C CYS A 170 -2.57 2.67 -22.15
N MET A 171 -3.90 2.68 -22.24
CA MET A 171 -4.64 1.66 -22.98
C MET A 171 -4.42 1.77 -24.49
N GLY A 172 -4.18 2.98 -25.00
CA GLY A 172 -4.09 3.29 -26.42
C GLY A 172 -5.47 3.48 -27.07
N PRO A 173 -5.51 3.92 -28.32
CA PRO A 173 -6.77 4.07 -29.03
C PRO A 173 -7.44 2.69 -29.20
N GLU A 174 -8.76 2.67 -29.00
CA GLU A 174 -9.61 1.52 -29.33
C GLU A 174 -9.63 1.24 -30.85
#